data_39cf9f7806fe8a3f09bc7ca3a40547f2
#
_entry.id   39cf9f7806fe8a3f09bc7ca3a40547f2
#
_cell.length_a   1.000
_cell.length_b   1.000
_cell.length_c   1.000
_cell.angle_alpha   90.00
_cell.angle_beta   90.00
_cell.angle_gamma   90.00
#
_symmetry.space_group_name_H-M   'P 1'
#
loop_
_entity.id
_entity.type
_entity.pdbx_description
1 polymer ?
#
loop_
_entity_poly.entity_id
_entity_poly.type
_entity_poly.pdbx_seq_one_letter_code
_entity_poly.pdbx_strand_id
1 'polypeptide(L)'
;MRVPILLSAIALGLWGGVTRAQESAEPVYAIWDVVLGQPISQIPEVKVSELACGTNGGPPSMILAAFEDFAQCSPEPSGLIEVTFFYDDEQDYIARALELEYKFLKGGTSIFAHPVLVSVLVDTGGIVQGIRIVTDNRISDRERRTAVTLIRNFKARYTHWALDCSDVPMQDGEKPIGNQFIHEFCEGTSPDGTTRIAIDASYLRKKGQEAVNLETQVVNKGYFQSQTRFEQVLAPYVPGMAP
;
A
#
# COMPACT_ATOMS: atom_id res chain seq x y z
N MET A 1 -42.23 29.53 -76.65
CA MET A 1 -41.91 29.78 -75.19
C MET A 1 -41.02 28.70 -74.68
N ARG A 2 -39.75 29.00 -74.45
CA ARG A 2 -38.75 28.03 -73.92
C ARG A 2 -38.49 28.43 -72.49
N VAL A 3 -38.71 27.49 -71.57
CA VAL A 3 -38.42 27.63 -70.14
C VAL A 3 -37.03 27.00 -69.87
N PRO A 4 -36.09 27.68 -69.23
CA PRO A 4 -34.82 27.08 -68.85
C PRO A 4 -34.96 26.36 -67.51
N ILE A 5 -34.43 25.14 -67.44
CA ILE A 5 -34.30 24.31 -66.24
C ILE A 5 -33.01 24.75 -65.55
N LEU A 6 -33.12 25.21 -64.26
CA LEU A 6 -32.02 25.49 -63.39
C LEU A 6 -31.62 24.18 -62.65
N LEU A 7 -30.41 23.71 -62.90
CA LEU A 7 -29.78 22.64 -62.15
C LEU A 7 -29.15 23.23 -60.88
N SER A 8 -29.70 22.87 -59.71
CA SER A 8 -29.08 23.14 -58.41
C SER A 8 -28.10 22.06 -58.10
N ALA A 9 -26.83 22.41 -58.04
CA ALA A 9 -25.74 21.49 -57.51
C ALA A 9 -25.77 21.47 -55.98
N ILE A 10 -26.05 20.32 -55.41
CA ILE A 10 -25.95 20.07 -53.97
C ILE A 10 -24.50 19.66 -53.67
N ALA A 11 -23.75 20.52 -53.00
CA ALA A 11 -22.42 20.22 -52.47
C ALA A 11 -22.56 19.39 -51.19
N LEU A 12 -22.27 18.09 -51.26
CA LEU A 12 -22.10 17.25 -50.08
C LEU A 12 -20.75 17.57 -49.40
N GLY A 13 -20.80 18.27 -48.30
CA GLY A 13 -19.65 18.47 -47.41
C GLY A 13 -19.33 17.17 -46.67
N LEU A 14 -18.21 16.56 -47.01
CA LEU A 14 -17.60 15.45 -46.21
C LEU A 14 -17.04 16.04 -44.91
N TRP A 15 -17.80 15.93 -43.85
CA TRP A 15 -17.26 16.13 -42.50
C TRP A 15 -16.45 14.88 -42.12
N GLY A 16 -15.13 14.96 -42.32
CA GLY A 16 -14.19 13.99 -41.76
C GLY A 16 -14.22 14.09 -40.24
N GLY A 17 -14.96 13.21 -39.59
CA GLY A 17 -14.91 13.04 -38.15
C GLY A 17 -13.51 12.53 -37.76
N VAL A 18 -12.72 13.38 -37.13
CA VAL A 18 -11.49 12.97 -36.44
C VAL A 18 -11.92 12.15 -35.24
N THR A 19 -11.99 10.84 -35.40
CA THR A 19 -12.05 9.92 -34.27
C THR A 19 -10.71 10.04 -33.50
N ARG A 20 -10.71 10.85 -32.44
CA ARG A 20 -9.64 10.71 -31.40
C ARG A 20 -9.75 9.29 -30.88
N ALA A 21 -8.76 8.47 -31.19
CA ALA A 21 -8.53 7.25 -30.47
C ALA A 21 -8.37 7.66 -29.00
N GLN A 22 -9.31 7.24 -28.18
CA GLN A 22 -9.20 7.36 -26.73
C GLN A 22 -8.10 6.37 -26.35
N GLU A 23 -6.90 6.89 -26.15
CA GLU A 23 -5.78 6.14 -25.63
C GLU A 23 -6.25 5.58 -24.29
N SER A 24 -6.56 4.29 -24.28
CA SER A 24 -6.91 3.59 -23.03
C SER A 24 -5.68 3.65 -22.15
N ALA A 25 -5.73 4.47 -21.10
CA ALA A 25 -4.67 4.48 -20.10
C ALA A 25 -4.45 3.03 -19.66
N GLU A 26 -3.21 2.57 -19.79
CA GLU A 26 -2.85 1.25 -19.27
C GLU A 26 -3.20 1.18 -17.78
N PRO A 27 -3.80 0.08 -17.31
CA PRO A 27 -4.13 -0.04 -15.89
C PRO A 27 -2.86 0.12 -15.06
N VAL A 28 -2.95 0.93 -14.01
CA VAL A 28 -1.87 1.10 -13.02
C VAL A 28 -1.65 -0.24 -12.33
N TYR A 29 -0.41 -0.70 -12.29
CA TYR A 29 -0.04 -1.90 -11.53
C TYR A 29 -0.12 -1.62 -10.04
N ALA A 30 -0.78 -2.49 -9.30
CA ALA A 30 -0.96 -2.36 -7.87
C ALA A 30 -0.44 -3.62 -7.14
N ILE A 31 -0.19 -3.51 -5.84
CA ILE A 31 0.22 -4.67 -5.01
C ILE A 31 -0.78 -5.83 -5.10
N TRP A 32 -2.04 -5.53 -5.40
CA TRP A 32 -3.10 -6.52 -5.57
C TRP A 32 -3.02 -7.34 -6.87
N ASP A 33 -2.19 -6.90 -7.82
CA ASP A 33 -1.93 -7.58 -9.09
C ASP A 33 -0.80 -8.61 -8.96
N VAL A 34 -0.09 -8.60 -7.82
CA VAL A 34 0.91 -9.61 -7.49
C VAL A 34 0.23 -10.96 -7.28
N VAL A 35 0.63 -11.95 -8.06
CA VAL A 35 0.09 -13.31 -7.95
C VAL A 35 0.98 -14.14 -7.03
N LEU A 36 0.42 -14.60 -5.91
CA LEU A 36 1.14 -15.48 -4.99
C LEU A 36 1.39 -16.85 -5.64
N GLY A 37 2.53 -17.44 -5.33
CA GLY A 37 2.96 -18.72 -5.91
C GLY A 37 3.68 -18.61 -7.26
N GLN A 38 3.86 -17.40 -7.78
CA GLN A 38 4.59 -17.17 -9.04
C GLN A 38 6.01 -16.64 -8.78
N PRO A 39 6.94 -16.81 -9.74
CA PRO A 39 8.27 -16.21 -9.64
C PRO A 39 8.21 -14.70 -9.52
N ILE A 40 9.07 -14.12 -8.67
CA ILE A 40 9.17 -12.67 -8.47
C ILE A 40 9.48 -11.94 -9.79
N SER A 41 10.20 -12.56 -10.70
CA SER A 41 10.51 -12.03 -12.04
C SER A 41 9.28 -11.81 -12.95
N GLN A 42 8.10 -12.27 -12.54
CA GLN A 42 6.85 -11.97 -13.25
C GLN A 42 6.24 -10.62 -12.84
N ILE A 43 6.75 -9.99 -11.80
CA ILE A 43 6.36 -8.62 -11.45
C ILE A 43 6.98 -7.68 -12.49
N PRO A 44 6.18 -6.85 -13.20
CA PRO A 44 6.70 -6.03 -14.28
C PRO A 44 7.54 -4.89 -13.73
N GLU A 45 8.87 -4.95 -13.90
CA GLU A 45 9.82 -3.94 -13.40
C GLU A 45 9.53 -2.53 -13.90
N VAL A 46 9.00 -2.40 -15.10
CA VAL A 46 8.64 -1.10 -15.67
C VAL A 46 7.51 -0.38 -14.92
N LYS A 47 6.81 -1.11 -14.06
CA LYS A 47 5.69 -0.57 -13.25
C LYS A 47 6.08 -0.29 -11.80
N VAL A 48 7.32 -0.59 -11.43
CA VAL A 48 7.83 -0.39 -10.07
C VAL A 48 9.07 0.49 -10.08
N SER A 49 9.34 1.11 -8.96
CA SER A 49 10.53 1.94 -8.73
C SER A 49 11.10 1.68 -7.33
N GLU A 50 12.30 2.19 -7.09
CA GLU A 50 12.96 2.15 -5.79
C GLU A 50 12.98 0.75 -5.15
N LEU A 51 13.33 -0.25 -5.98
CA LEU A 51 13.43 -1.63 -5.53
C LEU A 51 14.53 -1.78 -4.49
N ALA A 52 14.23 -2.40 -3.35
CA ALA A 52 15.19 -2.55 -2.26
C ALA A 52 14.86 -3.74 -1.34
N CYS A 53 15.82 -4.14 -0.54
CA CYS A 53 15.58 -5.07 0.56
C CYS A 53 14.70 -4.42 1.62
N GLY A 54 13.64 -5.10 2.02
CA GLY A 54 12.77 -4.68 3.09
C GLY A 54 13.41 -4.87 4.48
N THR A 55 12.79 -4.27 5.48
CA THR A 55 13.22 -4.34 6.88
C THR A 55 12.03 -4.59 7.81
N ASN A 56 11.22 -5.57 7.47
CA ASN A 56 9.99 -5.92 8.19
C ASN A 56 8.96 -4.77 8.23
N GLY A 57 8.75 -4.15 7.05
CA GLY A 57 7.85 -2.99 6.93
C GLY A 57 8.43 -1.68 7.44
N GLY A 58 9.72 -1.64 7.73
CA GLY A 58 10.48 -0.43 8.02
C GLY A 58 11.05 0.23 6.76
N PRO A 59 11.89 1.27 6.94
CA PRO A 59 12.57 1.92 5.83
C PRO A 59 13.39 0.91 5.00
N PRO A 60 13.39 1.00 3.67
CA PRO A 60 14.21 0.16 2.82
C PRO A 60 15.70 0.22 3.22
N SER A 61 16.42 -0.89 3.08
CA SER A 61 17.83 -0.96 3.43
C SER A 61 18.74 -0.88 2.19
N MET A 62 18.94 -1.97 1.48
CA MET A 62 19.82 -2.05 0.33
C MET A 62 19.01 -1.91 -0.96
N ILE A 63 19.43 -1.01 -1.84
CA ILE A 63 18.82 -0.86 -3.17
C ILE A 63 19.19 -2.05 -4.04
N LEU A 64 18.23 -2.57 -4.77
CA LEU A 64 18.40 -3.65 -5.74
C LEU A 64 18.29 -3.08 -7.16
N ALA A 65 19.02 -3.68 -8.09
CA ALA A 65 18.96 -3.30 -9.50
C ALA A 65 17.77 -3.97 -10.22
N ALA A 66 17.41 -5.18 -9.82
CA ALA A 66 16.34 -5.96 -10.41
C ALA A 66 15.71 -6.87 -9.35
N PHE A 67 14.54 -7.44 -9.64
CA PHE A 67 13.89 -8.39 -8.74
C PHE A 67 14.71 -9.67 -8.52
N GLU A 68 15.48 -10.11 -9.50
CA GLU A 68 16.36 -11.26 -9.40
C GLU A 68 17.46 -11.11 -8.34
N ASP A 69 17.75 -9.87 -7.97
CA ASP A 69 18.72 -9.55 -6.91
C ASP A 69 18.21 -9.84 -5.49
N PHE A 70 16.98 -10.30 -5.33
CA PHE A 70 16.35 -10.56 -4.02
C PHE A 70 17.22 -11.41 -3.09
N ALA A 71 18.02 -12.32 -3.63
CA ALA A 71 18.92 -13.18 -2.86
C ALA A 71 20.03 -12.40 -2.10
N GLN A 72 20.25 -11.13 -2.42
CA GLN A 72 21.17 -10.25 -1.67
C GLN A 72 20.56 -9.79 -0.33
N CYS A 73 19.25 -9.91 -0.16
CA CYS A 73 18.56 -9.52 1.05
C CYS A 73 18.62 -10.62 2.11
N SER A 74 18.68 -10.21 3.38
CA SER A 74 18.66 -11.15 4.49
C SER A 74 17.27 -11.75 4.69
N PRO A 75 17.15 -13.07 4.90
CA PRO A 75 15.86 -13.67 5.19
C PRO A 75 15.36 -13.26 6.58
N GLU A 76 14.06 -13.20 6.73
CA GLU A 76 13.37 -13.05 8.01
C GLU A 76 13.35 -14.37 8.82
N PRO A 77 12.95 -14.35 10.10
CA PRO A 77 12.78 -15.58 10.89
C PRO A 77 11.82 -16.60 10.27
N SER A 78 10.87 -16.15 9.45
CA SER A 78 9.99 -17.01 8.66
C SER A 78 10.69 -17.80 7.56
N GLY A 79 11.94 -17.44 7.23
CA GLY A 79 12.68 -17.93 6.07
C GLY A 79 12.35 -17.21 4.78
N LEU A 80 11.40 -16.28 4.79
CA LEU A 80 11.06 -15.45 3.63
C LEU A 80 11.99 -14.24 3.54
N ILE A 81 12.17 -13.74 2.34
CA ILE A 81 12.97 -12.56 2.02
C ILE A 81 12.00 -11.44 1.63
N GLU A 82 12.11 -10.30 2.30
CA GLU A 82 11.29 -9.13 1.98
C GLU A 82 11.95 -8.28 0.91
N VAL A 83 11.22 -8.04 -0.16
CA VAL A 83 11.59 -7.10 -1.22
C VAL A 83 10.56 -5.98 -1.27
N THR A 84 11.00 -4.78 -0.97
CA THR A 84 10.19 -3.56 -0.95
C THR A 84 10.33 -2.82 -2.26
N PHE A 85 9.24 -2.23 -2.73
CA PHE A 85 9.23 -1.39 -3.92
C PHE A 85 8.12 -0.35 -3.85
N PHE A 86 8.19 0.66 -4.72
CA PHE A 86 7.11 1.57 -5.01
C PHE A 86 6.59 1.29 -6.42
N TYR A 87 5.33 1.52 -6.67
CA TYR A 87 4.77 1.50 -8.01
C TYR A 87 4.31 2.90 -8.42
N ASP A 88 4.23 3.11 -9.73
CA ASP A 88 3.81 4.40 -10.27
C ASP A 88 2.32 4.60 -9.99
N ASP A 89 2.02 5.50 -9.07
CA ASP A 89 0.69 5.94 -8.69
C ASP A 89 0.38 7.37 -9.17
N GLU A 90 1.05 7.83 -10.22
CA GLU A 90 0.94 9.19 -10.76
C GLU A 90 -0.52 9.59 -11.06
N GLN A 91 -1.34 8.67 -11.55
CA GLN A 91 -2.75 8.95 -11.83
C GLN A 91 -3.56 9.14 -10.55
N ASP A 92 -3.29 8.34 -9.53
CA ASP A 92 -3.87 8.51 -8.20
C ASP A 92 -3.40 9.83 -7.59
N TYR A 93 -2.16 10.19 -7.85
CA TYR A 93 -1.56 11.47 -7.54
C TYR A 93 -2.31 12.63 -8.18
N ILE A 94 -2.48 12.61 -9.47
CA ILE A 94 -3.14 13.70 -10.22
C ILE A 94 -4.59 13.87 -9.76
N ALA A 95 -5.33 12.78 -9.59
CA ALA A 95 -6.70 12.83 -9.11
C ALA A 95 -6.81 13.49 -7.73
N ARG A 96 -5.86 13.21 -6.84
CA ARG A 96 -5.80 13.82 -5.51
C ARG A 96 -5.31 15.25 -5.52
N ALA A 97 -4.32 15.59 -6.36
CA ALA A 97 -3.81 16.94 -6.50
C ALA A 97 -4.89 17.92 -6.99
N LEU A 98 -5.85 17.43 -7.77
CA LEU A 98 -6.99 18.21 -8.24
C LEU A 98 -8.08 18.42 -7.17
N GLU A 99 -8.16 17.56 -6.17
CA GLU A 99 -9.17 17.63 -5.10
C GLU A 99 -8.69 18.32 -3.81
N LEU A 100 -7.49 18.89 -3.79
CA LEU A 100 -6.98 19.71 -2.69
C LEU A 100 -6.15 19.00 -1.59
N GLU A 101 -5.02 19.62 -1.30
CA GLU A 101 -4.21 19.48 -0.08
C GLU A 101 -3.35 18.22 0.07
N TYR A 102 -3.17 17.42 -0.95
CA TYR A 102 -2.28 16.29 -0.84
C TYR A 102 -0.81 16.71 -0.99
N LYS A 103 -0.07 16.69 0.09
CA LYS A 103 1.39 16.80 0.04
C LYS A 103 1.96 15.42 -0.20
N PHE A 104 2.51 15.24 -1.39
CA PHE A 104 3.20 14.02 -1.76
C PHE A 104 4.48 13.82 -0.97
N LEU A 105 4.66 12.60 -0.53
CA LEU A 105 5.99 12.05 -0.44
C LEU A 105 6.41 11.67 -1.87
N LYS A 106 7.45 12.30 -2.36
CA LYS A 106 8.02 12.00 -3.68
C LYS A 106 8.43 10.53 -3.69
N GLY A 107 7.87 9.74 -4.62
CA GLY A 107 8.15 8.33 -4.72
C GLY A 107 7.36 7.44 -3.74
N GLY A 108 6.24 7.90 -3.18
CA GLY A 108 5.40 7.11 -2.28
C GLY A 108 4.31 6.33 -3.00
N THR A 109 3.95 5.20 -2.44
CA THR A 109 2.78 4.41 -2.82
C THR A 109 1.66 4.67 -1.83
N SER A 110 0.41 4.65 -2.29
CA SER A 110 -0.73 4.78 -1.39
C SER A 110 -1.80 3.73 -1.65
N ILE A 111 -2.46 3.30 -0.57
CA ILE A 111 -3.59 2.37 -0.59
C ILE A 111 -4.74 3.00 0.18
N PHE A 112 -5.91 3.08 -0.43
CA PHE A 112 -7.08 3.74 0.15
C PHE A 112 -6.78 5.12 0.73
N ALA A 113 -5.99 5.92 0.00
CA ALA A 113 -5.54 7.25 0.41
C ALA A 113 -4.58 7.28 1.63
N HIS A 114 -4.05 6.15 2.07
CA HIS A 114 -3.01 6.09 3.09
C HIS A 114 -1.65 5.83 2.43
N PRO A 115 -0.63 6.66 2.69
CA PRO A 115 0.73 6.37 2.28
C PRO A 115 1.23 5.08 2.95
N VAL A 116 1.81 4.19 2.17
CA VAL A 116 2.23 2.86 2.61
C VAL A 116 3.58 2.47 2.03
N LEU A 117 4.23 1.55 2.71
CA LEU A 117 5.30 0.72 2.19
C LEU A 117 4.67 -0.59 1.73
N VAL A 118 5.02 -1.04 0.54
CA VAL A 118 4.58 -2.33 0.01
C VAL A 118 5.76 -3.23 -0.23
N SER A 119 5.60 -4.50 0.05
CA SER A 119 6.64 -5.50 -0.13
C SER A 119 6.04 -6.82 -0.60
N VAL A 120 6.84 -7.58 -1.33
CA VAL A 120 6.60 -9.00 -1.54
C VAL A 120 7.50 -9.82 -0.62
N LEU A 121 6.99 -10.95 -0.18
CA LEU A 121 7.69 -11.93 0.65
C LEU A 121 8.01 -13.13 -0.23
N VAL A 122 9.29 -13.40 -0.43
CA VAL A 122 9.79 -14.36 -1.42
C VAL A 122 10.52 -15.48 -0.72
N ASP A 123 10.35 -16.72 -1.15
CA ASP A 123 11.18 -17.82 -0.66
C ASP A 123 12.57 -17.84 -1.33
N THR A 124 13.42 -18.73 -0.86
CA THR A 124 14.79 -18.86 -1.40
C THR A 124 14.83 -19.29 -2.87
N GLY A 125 13.74 -19.80 -3.41
CA GLY A 125 13.60 -20.17 -4.83
C GLY A 125 13.11 -19.02 -5.71
N GLY A 126 12.86 -17.85 -5.13
CA GLY A 126 12.36 -16.70 -5.88
C GLY A 126 10.85 -16.73 -6.15
N ILE A 127 10.10 -17.54 -5.41
CA ILE A 127 8.64 -17.62 -5.52
C ILE A 127 8.00 -16.69 -4.51
N VAL A 128 7.08 -15.86 -4.96
CA VAL A 128 6.33 -14.93 -4.11
C VAL A 128 5.37 -15.73 -3.23
N GLN A 129 5.64 -15.73 -1.95
CA GLN A 129 4.84 -16.44 -0.94
C GLN A 129 3.86 -15.52 -0.22
N GLY A 130 4.04 -14.20 -0.32
CA GLY A 130 3.16 -13.26 0.33
C GLY A 130 3.37 -11.82 -0.09
N ILE A 131 2.49 -10.96 0.43
CA ILE A 131 2.59 -9.49 0.34
C ILE A 131 2.50 -8.90 1.73
N ARG A 132 3.15 -7.76 1.91
CA ARG A 132 3.12 -6.95 3.13
C ARG A 132 2.81 -5.51 2.78
N ILE A 133 1.95 -4.89 3.55
CA ILE A 133 1.59 -3.48 3.44
C ILE A 133 1.67 -2.87 4.82
N VAL A 134 2.44 -1.81 4.96
CA VAL A 134 2.58 -1.10 6.24
C VAL A 134 2.42 0.38 6.00
N THR A 135 1.61 1.08 6.80
CA THR A 135 1.49 2.53 6.70
C THR A 135 2.84 3.20 6.94
N ASP A 136 3.20 4.15 6.08
CA ASP A 136 4.49 4.84 6.16
C ASP A 136 4.52 5.79 7.36
N ASN A 137 5.40 5.54 8.31
CA ASN A 137 5.55 6.37 9.50
C ASN A 137 6.40 7.63 9.31
N ARG A 138 7.01 7.80 8.13
CA ARG A 138 7.82 8.98 7.75
C ARG A 138 6.98 10.16 7.30
N ILE A 139 5.68 9.95 7.13
CA ILE A 139 4.71 10.97 6.72
C ILE A 139 4.48 12.03 7.81
N SER A 140 3.76 13.09 7.45
CA SER A 140 3.41 14.15 8.39
C SER A 140 2.59 13.64 9.59
N ASP A 141 2.69 14.32 10.71
CA ASP A 141 1.91 13.99 11.92
C ASP A 141 0.40 13.96 11.67
N ARG A 142 -0.08 14.78 10.75
CA ARG A 142 -1.50 14.84 10.39
C ARG A 142 -1.95 13.55 9.69
N GLU A 143 -1.21 13.14 8.69
CA GLU A 143 -1.50 11.91 7.93
C GLU A 143 -1.30 10.67 8.80
N ARG A 144 -0.24 10.66 9.60
CA ARG A 144 0.03 9.57 10.52
C ARG A 144 -1.11 9.31 11.51
N ARG A 145 -1.83 10.35 11.97
CA ARG A 145 -2.98 10.16 12.86
C ARG A 145 -4.09 9.30 12.29
N THR A 146 -4.23 9.29 10.98
CA THR A 146 -5.25 8.49 10.28
C THR A 146 -4.77 7.12 9.87
N ALA A 147 -3.47 6.82 9.98
CA ALA A 147 -2.87 5.57 9.53
C ALA A 147 -3.56 4.32 10.13
N VAL A 148 -3.94 4.37 11.41
CA VAL A 148 -4.69 3.31 12.08
C VAL A 148 -6.04 3.02 11.43
N THR A 149 -6.64 3.97 10.71
CA THR A 149 -7.97 3.78 10.12
C THR A 149 -7.97 2.90 8.87
N LEU A 150 -6.80 2.63 8.29
CA LEU A 150 -6.65 1.75 7.12
C LEU A 150 -7.15 0.31 7.40
N ILE A 151 -7.12 -0.13 8.67
CA ILE A 151 -7.69 -1.43 9.06
C ILE A 151 -9.12 -1.62 8.58
N ARG A 152 -9.94 -0.58 8.58
CA ARG A 152 -11.35 -0.66 8.15
C ARG A 152 -11.46 -1.06 6.68
N ASN A 153 -10.57 -0.56 5.86
CA ASN A 153 -10.53 -0.86 4.43
C ASN A 153 -10.11 -2.31 4.19
N PHE A 154 -9.11 -2.79 4.94
CA PHE A 154 -8.71 -4.20 4.87
C PHE A 154 -9.83 -5.13 5.36
N LYS A 155 -10.46 -4.84 6.48
CA LYS A 155 -11.61 -5.60 6.98
C LYS A 155 -12.73 -5.64 5.95
N ALA A 156 -13.04 -4.53 5.30
CA ALA A 156 -14.04 -4.46 4.24
C ALA A 156 -13.66 -5.31 3.01
N ARG A 157 -12.39 -5.30 2.62
CA ARG A 157 -11.89 -6.10 1.49
C ARG A 157 -11.99 -7.60 1.74
N TYR A 158 -11.74 -8.04 2.97
CA TYR A 158 -11.64 -9.45 3.35
C TYR A 158 -12.83 -9.96 4.19
N THR A 159 -13.99 -9.31 4.11
CA THR A 159 -15.19 -9.72 4.85
C THR A 159 -15.61 -11.19 4.60
N HIS A 160 -15.30 -11.70 3.41
CA HIS A 160 -15.61 -13.09 3.03
C HIS A 160 -14.61 -14.13 3.57
N TRP A 161 -13.55 -13.71 4.27
CA TRP A 161 -12.54 -14.59 4.87
C TRP A 161 -12.80 -14.90 6.34
N ALA A 162 -13.98 -14.56 6.86
CA ALA A 162 -14.36 -14.80 8.26
C ALA A 162 -13.26 -14.35 9.25
N LEU A 163 -12.90 -13.05 9.15
CA LEU A 163 -11.87 -12.47 10.02
C LEU A 163 -12.25 -12.61 11.49
N ASP A 164 -11.32 -13.15 12.28
CA ASP A 164 -11.36 -13.10 13.75
C ASP A 164 -10.55 -11.88 14.20
N CYS A 165 -11.22 -10.94 14.84
CA CYS A 165 -10.64 -9.68 15.29
C CYS A 165 -10.81 -9.51 16.78
N SER A 166 -9.75 -9.10 17.47
CA SER A 166 -9.75 -8.84 18.90
C SER A 166 -8.97 -7.57 19.24
N ASP A 167 -9.41 -6.89 20.29
CA ASP A 167 -8.64 -5.83 20.90
C ASP A 167 -7.47 -6.43 21.66
N VAL A 168 -6.26 -5.94 21.39
CA VAL A 168 -5.05 -6.32 22.12
C VAL A 168 -4.94 -5.46 23.38
N PRO A 169 -4.87 -6.07 24.56
CA PRO A 169 -4.74 -5.31 25.80
C PRO A 169 -3.47 -4.47 25.83
N MET A 170 -3.55 -3.31 26.49
CA MET A 170 -2.40 -2.45 26.72
C MET A 170 -1.25 -3.21 27.39
N GLN A 171 -0.09 -3.15 26.77
CA GLN A 171 1.12 -3.80 27.27
C GLN A 171 1.89 -2.90 28.25
N ASP A 172 2.83 -3.50 29.02
CA ASP A 172 3.66 -2.72 29.93
C ASP A 172 4.49 -1.67 29.18
N GLY A 173 4.38 -0.42 29.61
CA GLY A 173 5.04 0.72 28.96
C GLY A 173 4.27 1.37 27.83
N GLU A 174 3.11 0.84 27.43
CA GLU A 174 2.21 1.50 26.49
C GLU A 174 1.30 2.49 27.21
N LYS A 175 0.85 3.52 26.49
CA LYS A 175 -0.04 4.57 27.00
C LYS A 175 -1.01 5.03 25.93
N PRO A 176 -2.20 5.47 26.31
CA PRO A 176 -3.12 6.12 25.37
C PRO A 176 -2.58 7.47 24.89
N ILE A 177 -3.05 7.90 23.74
CA ILE A 177 -2.84 9.24 23.20
C ILE A 177 -4.10 10.06 23.51
N GLY A 178 -3.98 10.98 24.44
CA GLY A 178 -5.17 11.60 25.05
C GLY A 178 -6.01 10.54 25.76
N ASN A 179 -7.24 10.35 25.30
CA ASN A 179 -8.16 9.33 25.82
C ASN A 179 -8.33 8.12 24.89
N GLN A 180 -7.51 8.03 23.84
CA GLN A 180 -7.63 6.96 22.84
C GLN A 180 -6.45 6.00 22.95
N PHE A 181 -6.77 4.74 23.08
CA PHE A 181 -5.88 3.61 22.91
C PHE A 181 -6.56 2.68 21.90
N ILE A 182 -5.87 2.36 20.83
CA ILE A 182 -6.33 1.40 19.83
C ILE A 182 -5.19 0.42 19.61
N HIS A 183 -5.47 -0.85 19.79
CA HIS A 183 -4.63 -1.93 19.35
C HIS A 183 -5.56 -3.07 18.98
N GLU A 184 -5.78 -3.26 17.68
CA GLU A 184 -6.68 -4.28 17.14
C GLU A 184 -5.87 -5.22 16.26
N PHE A 185 -6.04 -6.51 16.49
CA PHE A 185 -5.44 -7.58 15.70
C PHE A 185 -6.52 -8.44 15.08
N CYS A 186 -6.40 -8.68 13.78
CA CYS A 186 -7.29 -9.57 13.05
C CYS A 186 -6.49 -10.64 12.32
N GLU A 187 -7.01 -11.84 12.28
CA GLU A 187 -6.48 -12.92 11.45
C GLU A 187 -7.60 -13.57 10.63
N GLY A 188 -7.24 -14.20 9.54
CA GLY A 188 -8.20 -14.90 8.69
C GLY A 188 -7.53 -15.84 7.72
N THR A 189 -8.33 -16.76 7.21
CA THR A 189 -7.89 -17.72 6.20
C THR A 189 -8.86 -17.68 5.02
N SER A 190 -8.32 -17.79 3.81
CA SER A 190 -9.14 -17.87 2.60
C SER A 190 -10.10 -19.04 2.67
N PRO A 191 -11.25 -18.97 1.98
CA PRO A 191 -12.26 -20.05 1.99
C PRO A 191 -11.73 -21.41 1.54
N ASP A 192 -10.68 -21.43 0.70
CA ASP A 192 -10.01 -22.64 0.23
C ASP A 192 -8.88 -23.12 1.16
N GLY A 193 -8.57 -22.37 2.22
CA GLY A 193 -7.53 -22.69 3.19
C GLY A 193 -6.09 -22.48 2.71
N THR A 194 -5.88 -21.94 1.50
CA THR A 194 -4.56 -21.83 0.89
C THR A 194 -3.80 -20.59 1.31
N THR A 195 -4.49 -19.56 1.75
CA THR A 195 -3.91 -18.26 2.06
C THR A 195 -4.33 -17.79 3.44
N ARG A 196 -3.41 -17.18 4.16
CA ARG A 196 -3.63 -16.58 5.48
C ARG A 196 -3.39 -15.10 5.44
N ILE A 197 -4.18 -14.35 6.20
CA ILE A 197 -3.94 -12.91 6.42
C ILE A 197 -3.86 -12.61 7.90
N ALA A 198 -3.12 -11.55 8.22
CA ALA A 198 -3.17 -10.89 9.50
C ALA A 198 -3.16 -9.37 9.29
N ILE A 199 -3.85 -8.67 10.17
CA ILE A 199 -3.93 -7.21 10.20
C ILE A 199 -3.67 -6.77 11.63
N ASP A 200 -2.68 -5.90 11.82
CA ASP A 200 -2.39 -5.26 13.12
C ASP A 200 -2.56 -3.75 12.96
N ALA A 201 -3.38 -3.16 13.82
CA ALA A 201 -3.61 -1.72 13.80
C ALA A 201 -3.46 -1.13 15.19
N SER A 202 -2.58 -0.14 15.32
CA SER A 202 -2.27 0.46 16.61
C SER A 202 -2.29 1.99 16.57
N TYR A 203 -2.86 2.60 17.61
CA TYR A 203 -2.81 4.03 17.91
C TYR A 203 -2.52 4.17 19.40
N LEU A 204 -1.24 4.33 19.71
CA LEU A 204 -0.76 4.32 21.09
C LEU A 204 0.60 5.01 21.20
N ARG A 205 1.08 5.18 22.40
CA ARG A 205 2.43 5.64 22.69
C ARG A 205 3.20 4.54 23.40
N LYS A 206 4.38 4.22 22.89
CA LYS A 206 5.31 3.26 23.53
C LYS A 206 6.24 3.95 24.52
N LYS A 207 6.83 3.18 25.41
CA LYS A 207 7.85 3.64 26.34
C LYS A 207 8.98 4.37 25.60
N GLY A 208 9.37 5.53 26.10
CA GLY A 208 10.44 6.36 25.52
C GLY A 208 9.99 7.28 24.38
N GLN A 209 8.75 7.23 23.95
CA GLN A 209 8.21 8.14 22.95
C GLN A 209 7.72 9.50 23.53
N GLU A 210 7.78 9.67 24.86
CA GLU A 210 7.53 10.94 25.50
C GLU A 210 8.81 11.78 25.49
N ALA A 211 8.74 12.99 24.93
CA ALA A 211 9.82 13.95 25.03
C ALA A 211 9.47 15.02 26.06
N VAL A 212 10.39 15.33 26.96
CA VAL A 212 10.31 16.47 27.87
C VAL A 212 11.06 17.63 27.23
N ASN A 213 10.40 18.76 27.03
CA ASN A 213 11.11 19.98 26.68
C ASN A 213 11.91 20.42 27.89
N LEU A 214 13.23 20.40 27.78
CA LEU A 214 14.15 20.68 28.88
C LEU A 214 14.08 22.13 29.37
N GLU A 215 13.67 23.08 28.51
CA GLU A 215 13.56 24.48 28.86
C GLU A 215 12.26 24.80 29.61
N THR A 216 11.14 24.22 29.17
CA THR A 216 9.83 24.52 29.72
C THR A 216 9.36 23.50 30.74
N GLN A 217 10.07 22.39 30.91
CA GLN A 217 9.68 21.23 31.75
C GLN A 217 8.29 20.64 31.36
N VAL A 218 7.76 21.04 30.21
CA VAL A 218 6.49 20.54 29.70
C VAL A 218 6.76 19.24 28.95
N VAL A 219 6.01 18.19 29.27
CA VAL A 219 6.01 16.96 28.49
C VAL A 219 5.51 17.28 27.09
N ASN A 220 6.43 17.33 26.15
CA ASN A 220 6.08 17.51 24.76
C ASN A 220 5.20 16.34 24.34
N LYS A 221 4.28 16.57 23.40
CA LYS A 221 3.34 15.52 22.95
C LYS A 221 4.05 14.30 22.33
N GLY A 222 5.38 14.36 22.19
CA GLY A 222 6.24 13.25 21.80
C GLY A 222 5.80 12.55 20.52
N TYR A 223 6.58 11.58 20.13
CA TYR A 223 6.22 10.67 19.04
C TYR A 223 5.11 9.73 19.53
N PHE A 224 4.22 9.31 18.63
CA PHE A 224 3.22 8.30 18.87
C PHE A 224 3.20 7.32 17.69
N GLN A 225 2.83 6.09 17.96
CA GLN A 225 2.59 5.09 16.93
C GLN A 225 1.14 5.21 16.46
N SER A 226 0.97 5.35 15.16
CA SER A 226 -0.28 5.14 14.47
C SER A 226 0.06 4.37 13.21
N GLN A 227 -0.32 3.12 13.17
CA GLN A 227 0.12 2.19 12.15
C GLN A 227 -1.00 1.21 11.83
N THR A 228 -1.11 0.84 10.58
CA THR A 228 -1.78 -0.39 10.15
C THR A 228 -0.78 -1.21 9.36
N ARG A 229 -0.66 -2.48 9.72
CA ARG A 229 0.14 -3.48 9.06
C ARG A 229 -0.78 -4.58 8.55
N PHE A 230 -0.57 -5.00 7.33
CA PHE A 230 -1.28 -6.10 6.68
C PHE A 230 -0.27 -7.07 6.09
N GLU A 231 -0.48 -8.35 6.31
CA GLU A 231 0.25 -9.42 5.63
C GLU A 231 -0.71 -10.45 5.08
N GLN A 232 -0.40 -10.92 3.89
CA GLN A 232 -1.07 -12.05 3.24
C GLN A 232 -0.01 -13.02 2.78
N VAL A 233 -0.11 -14.30 3.19
CA VAL A 233 0.89 -15.33 2.84
C VAL A 233 0.21 -16.63 2.44
N LEU A 234 0.88 -17.39 1.56
CA LEU A 234 0.47 -18.75 1.22
C LEU A 234 0.80 -19.72 2.37
N ALA A 235 -0.08 -20.67 2.62
CA ALA A 235 0.25 -21.81 3.48
C ALA A 235 1.43 -22.61 2.87
N PRO A 236 2.37 -23.14 3.67
CA PRO A 236 2.31 -23.27 5.13
C PRO A 236 2.80 -22.05 5.91
N TYR A 237 3.23 -20.99 5.25
CA TYR A 237 3.72 -19.79 5.94
C TYR A 237 2.63 -19.17 6.81
N VAL A 238 3.05 -18.45 7.82
CA VAL A 238 2.19 -17.70 8.76
C VAL A 238 2.61 -16.25 8.70
N PRO A 239 1.65 -15.30 8.71
CA PRO A 239 2.02 -13.89 8.82
C PRO A 239 2.97 -13.63 9.97
N GLY A 240 4.02 -12.84 9.74
CA GLY A 240 5.07 -12.56 10.72
C GLY A 240 4.68 -11.57 11.81
N MET A 241 3.36 -11.45 12.08
CA MET A 241 2.77 -10.59 13.10
C MET A 241 2.18 -11.44 14.21
N ALA A 242 2.45 -11.06 15.45
CA ALA A 242 1.74 -11.53 16.62
C ALA A 242 1.29 -10.29 17.42
N PRO A 243 0.15 -10.34 18.08
CA PRO A 243 -0.31 -9.27 18.94
C PRO A 243 0.61 -9.03 20.14
#